data_1f13b63c838a6dbb1e92bc3b88d232eb
#
_entry.id   1f13b63c838a6dbb1e92bc3b88d232eb
#
_cell.length_a   1.000
_cell.length_b   1.000
_cell.length_c   1.000
_cell.angle_alpha   90.00
_cell.angle_beta   90.00
_cell.angle_gamma   90.00
#
_symmetry.space_group_name_H-M   'P 1'
#
loop_
_entity.id
_entity.type
_entity.pdbx_description
1 polymer ?
#
loop_
_entity_poly.entity_id
_entity_poly.type
_entity_poly.pdbx_seq_one_letter_code
_entity_poly.pdbx_strand_id
1 'polypeptide(L)'
;MLKMLKYMKKSIGWIVLIVALLFVQAYSDLALPEYTSQIVDTGIQQKGIPDAVPEKIRETTLNGLTMLMEPDDADQVTAAYTEAEDGICELKDIRDEEREELNDSLGLAMMVSMTLSSEGIDISQVPQEQIQMMLEQADEQKEQISDSIVTQMAVTFVQQEYAAMGEDLDQIQMNYLIRSGLQMLGLALISMLAAVLVTFLASRVAALLGHDLRNMVYRKVISFSSAEMNHFSTASLITRSTNDIQQVQMLMTMVFRIVLYAPIIGIGGITKVLETESGMTWILAVAVAALAVLIVTLLVVAMPRFRKLQTLIDRLNLITREILTGLSVIRAFSTEKHEEERFEEANHRLMKTNLFVNRCMTFMMPLMMLIMNGISVLIVYVGAHHIDEGALQVGDMMAFIQYTMQIIMAFLMISMLSVMLPRASVSANRIAEILDTEVSIREPEQPKKPSEDRKGEVAFSHVSFRYPGAEEEVLHDITFTAKKGETVAFIGSTGSGKSTLVNLIPRFFDVTEGAICIDGVDIRDMDIKDLRSRLGYVPQKGVLFSGTIESNLRFGAQEASMEELNKAADIAQASEFIAAKDDGMQSPIAQGGTNVSGGQ
;
A
#
# COMPACT_ATOMS: atom_id res chain seq x y z
N MET A 1 0.01 13.64 2.20
CA MET A 1 0.65 12.32 2.41
C MET A 1 2.04 12.39 3.05
N LEU A 2 2.99 13.16 2.54
CA LEU A 2 4.34 13.33 3.14
C LEU A 2 4.30 13.73 4.63
N LYS A 3 3.30 14.53 5.04
CA LYS A 3 3.10 14.87 6.46
C LYS A 3 2.86 13.64 7.36
N MET A 4 2.27 12.55 6.83
CA MET A 4 1.99 11.33 7.61
C MET A 4 3.26 10.50 7.85
N LEU A 5 4.26 10.57 6.96
CA LEU A 5 5.56 9.90 7.14
C LEU A 5 6.29 10.39 8.40
N LYS A 6 6.05 11.64 8.81
CA LYS A 6 6.62 12.20 10.05
C LYS A 6 6.24 11.36 11.29
N TYR A 7 5.05 10.77 11.28
CA TYR A 7 4.54 9.98 12.41
C TYR A 7 5.03 8.52 12.40
N MET A 8 5.76 8.11 11.34
CA MET A 8 6.29 6.75 11.19
C MET A 8 7.75 6.61 11.65
N LYS A 9 8.35 7.65 12.25
CA LYS A 9 9.76 7.63 12.69
C LYS A 9 10.10 6.43 13.59
N LYS A 10 9.17 6.00 14.44
CA LYS A 10 9.35 4.82 15.31
C LYS A 10 9.39 3.49 14.56
N SER A 11 8.88 3.45 13.33
CA SER A 11 8.77 2.24 12.51
C SER A 11 9.82 2.16 11.40
N ILE A 12 10.81 3.07 11.35
CA ILE A 12 11.83 3.11 10.28
C ILE A 12 12.56 1.77 10.15
N GLY A 13 12.96 1.14 11.26
CA GLY A 13 13.64 -0.17 11.22
C GLY A 13 12.79 -1.26 10.54
N TRP A 14 11.48 -1.27 10.79
CA TRP A 14 10.55 -2.21 10.12
C TRP A 14 10.38 -1.88 8.62
N ILE A 15 10.39 -0.60 8.25
CA ILE A 15 10.30 -0.17 6.85
C ILE A 15 11.55 -0.59 6.08
N VAL A 16 12.74 -0.43 6.66
CA VAL A 16 14.00 -0.89 6.04
C VAL A 16 13.97 -2.40 5.84
N LEU A 17 13.50 -3.16 6.84
CA LEU A 17 13.36 -4.61 6.72
C LEU A 17 12.36 -5.01 5.63
N ILE A 18 11.23 -4.30 5.51
CA ILE A 18 10.26 -4.52 4.43
C ILE A 18 10.94 -4.34 3.07
N VAL A 19 11.69 -3.25 2.89
CA VAL A 19 12.39 -2.97 1.62
C VAL A 19 13.41 -4.07 1.31
N ALA A 20 14.20 -4.51 2.30
CA ALA A 20 15.16 -5.60 2.10
C ALA A 20 14.46 -6.92 1.69
N LEU A 21 13.35 -7.26 2.35
CA LEU A 21 12.56 -8.44 1.99
C LEU A 21 11.91 -8.34 0.60
N LEU A 22 11.52 -7.13 0.18
CA LEU A 22 11.01 -6.91 -1.18
C LEU A 22 12.07 -7.11 -2.24
N PHE A 23 13.33 -6.76 -1.98
CA PHE A 23 14.44 -7.10 -2.88
C PHE A 23 14.67 -8.59 -2.96
N VAL A 24 14.64 -9.31 -1.83
CA VAL A 24 14.75 -10.78 -1.80
C VAL A 24 13.60 -11.42 -2.60
N GLN A 25 12.37 -10.95 -2.37
CA GLN A 25 11.19 -11.41 -3.10
C GLN A 25 11.35 -11.18 -4.61
N ALA A 26 11.68 -9.95 -5.02
CA ALA A 26 11.81 -9.59 -6.43
C ALA A 26 12.95 -10.36 -7.12
N TYR A 27 14.09 -10.55 -6.45
CA TYR A 27 15.18 -11.37 -6.97
C TYR A 27 14.72 -12.81 -7.22
N SER A 28 14.04 -13.41 -6.23
CA SER A 28 13.51 -14.78 -6.39
C SER A 28 12.48 -14.88 -7.51
N ASP A 29 11.57 -13.89 -7.60
CA ASP A 29 10.52 -13.88 -8.65
C ASP A 29 11.12 -13.66 -10.05
N LEU A 30 12.21 -12.90 -10.19
CA LEU A 30 12.92 -12.68 -11.45
C LEU A 30 13.82 -13.85 -11.85
N ALA A 31 14.28 -14.67 -10.90
CA ALA A 31 15.05 -15.87 -11.21
C ALA A 31 14.18 -17.02 -11.73
N LEU A 32 12.89 -17.11 -11.37
CA LEU A 32 12.02 -18.20 -11.78
C LEU A 32 11.88 -18.39 -13.29
N PRO A 33 11.71 -17.35 -14.13
CA PRO A 33 11.68 -17.49 -15.58
C PRO A 33 12.98 -18.07 -16.15
N GLU A 34 14.13 -17.67 -15.62
CA GLU A 34 15.44 -18.18 -16.02
C GLU A 34 15.58 -19.69 -15.74
N TYR A 35 15.19 -20.15 -14.55
CA TYR A 35 15.13 -21.60 -14.28
C TYR A 35 14.14 -22.34 -15.17
N THR A 36 13.04 -21.69 -15.58
CA THR A 36 12.10 -22.28 -16.55
C THR A 36 12.76 -22.45 -17.92
N SER A 37 13.53 -21.44 -18.39
CA SER A 37 14.33 -21.53 -19.61
C SER A 37 15.32 -22.68 -19.52
N GLN A 38 16.14 -22.74 -18.47
CA GLN A 38 17.13 -23.79 -18.25
C GLN A 38 16.52 -25.21 -18.22
N ILE A 39 15.34 -25.37 -17.60
CA ILE A 39 14.64 -26.67 -17.60
C ILE A 39 14.22 -27.07 -19.00
N VAL A 40 13.76 -26.14 -19.84
CA VAL A 40 13.32 -26.41 -21.20
C VAL A 40 14.51 -26.66 -22.12
N ASP A 41 15.48 -25.75 -22.15
CA ASP A 41 16.59 -25.77 -23.08
C ASP A 41 17.61 -26.87 -22.68
N THR A 42 18.23 -26.71 -21.50
CA THR A 42 19.22 -27.68 -21.04
C THR A 42 18.58 -28.98 -20.59
N GLY A 43 17.48 -28.92 -19.81
CA GLY A 43 16.87 -30.13 -19.24
C GLY A 43 16.16 -31.01 -20.28
N ILE A 44 15.34 -30.43 -21.17
CA ILE A 44 14.50 -31.19 -22.10
C ILE A 44 15.18 -31.32 -23.46
N GLN A 45 15.62 -30.22 -24.08
CA GLN A 45 16.16 -30.26 -25.44
C GLN A 45 17.58 -30.82 -25.46
N GLN A 46 18.43 -30.44 -24.51
CA GLN A 46 19.84 -30.82 -24.41
C GLN A 46 20.09 -32.03 -23.51
N LYS A 47 19.03 -32.72 -23.04
CA LYS A 47 19.11 -33.92 -22.19
C LYS A 47 19.96 -33.74 -20.91
N GLY A 48 19.95 -32.53 -20.34
CA GLY A 48 20.66 -32.23 -19.10
C GLY A 48 22.14 -31.84 -19.23
N ILE A 49 22.60 -31.62 -20.47
CA ILE A 49 23.97 -31.22 -20.79
C ILE A 49 23.96 -29.70 -21.06
N PRO A 50 24.59 -28.87 -20.19
CA PRO A 50 24.45 -27.43 -20.26
C PRO A 50 25.30 -26.75 -21.33
N ASP A 51 26.46 -27.31 -21.68
CA ASP A 51 27.48 -26.67 -22.52
C ASP A 51 28.30 -27.73 -23.31
N ALA A 52 29.26 -27.25 -24.10
CA ALA A 52 30.17 -28.07 -24.88
C ALA A 52 31.29 -28.71 -24.06
N VAL A 53 31.33 -28.55 -22.74
CA VAL A 53 32.38 -29.05 -21.87
C VAL A 53 31.88 -30.34 -21.17
N PRO A 54 32.18 -31.54 -21.71
CA PRO A 54 31.71 -32.78 -21.10
C PRO A 54 32.45 -33.08 -19.81
N GLU A 55 31.71 -33.58 -18.82
CA GLU A 55 32.32 -34.04 -17.54
C GLU A 55 33.26 -35.25 -17.77
N LYS A 56 32.99 -36.04 -18.80
CA LYS A 56 33.78 -37.20 -19.22
C LYS A 56 33.88 -37.24 -20.74
N ILE A 57 35.05 -37.58 -21.27
CA ILE A 57 35.28 -37.73 -22.72
C ILE A 57 36.30 -38.80 -22.96
N ARG A 58 36.17 -39.58 -24.07
CA ARG A 58 37.17 -40.55 -24.44
C ARG A 58 38.47 -39.84 -24.85
N GLU A 59 39.60 -40.38 -24.43
CA GLU A 59 40.93 -39.85 -24.77
C GLU A 59 41.13 -39.71 -26.29
N THR A 60 40.65 -40.70 -27.07
CA THR A 60 40.70 -40.65 -28.54
C THR A 60 39.90 -39.51 -29.13
N THR A 61 38.74 -39.18 -28.55
CA THR A 61 37.90 -38.08 -28.98
C THR A 61 38.49 -36.75 -28.58
N LEU A 62 38.99 -36.62 -27.34
CA LEU A 62 39.65 -35.43 -26.87
C LEU A 62 40.88 -35.07 -27.73
N ASN A 63 41.75 -36.07 -28.02
CA ASN A 63 42.90 -35.88 -28.90
C ASN A 63 42.49 -35.50 -30.32
N GLY A 64 41.35 -35.99 -30.82
CA GLY A 64 40.80 -35.61 -32.12
C GLY A 64 40.29 -34.14 -32.13
N LEU A 65 39.67 -33.70 -31.05
CA LEU A 65 39.20 -32.31 -30.92
C LEU A 65 40.35 -31.33 -30.78
N THR A 66 41.39 -31.66 -30.00
CA THR A 66 42.56 -30.78 -29.83
C THR A 66 43.36 -30.58 -31.11
N MET A 67 43.27 -31.51 -32.09
CA MET A 67 43.82 -31.31 -33.45
C MET A 67 43.06 -30.26 -34.27
N LEU A 68 41.82 -29.97 -33.88
CA LEU A 68 40.90 -28.97 -34.49
C LEU A 68 40.90 -27.64 -33.74
N MET A 69 41.90 -27.32 -32.91
CA MET A 69 41.98 -26.12 -32.13
C MET A 69 43.28 -25.37 -32.38
N GLU A 70 43.34 -24.10 -32.00
CA GLU A 70 44.59 -23.38 -31.92
C GLU A 70 45.51 -23.98 -30.84
N PRO A 71 46.85 -23.94 -30.98
CA PRO A 71 47.78 -24.58 -30.04
C PRO A 71 47.55 -24.12 -28.56
N ASP A 72 47.25 -22.85 -28.36
CA ASP A 72 47.05 -22.31 -27.00
C ASP A 72 45.74 -22.83 -26.37
N ASP A 73 44.67 -22.99 -27.18
CA ASP A 73 43.38 -23.55 -26.75
C ASP A 73 43.49 -25.05 -26.48
N ALA A 74 44.21 -25.79 -27.34
CA ALA A 74 44.45 -27.20 -27.18
C ALA A 74 45.19 -27.51 -25.88
N ASP A 75 46.17 -26.69 -25.52
CA ASP A 75 46.93 -26.82 -24.26
C ASP A 75 45.99 -26.54 -23.05
N GLN A 76 45.11 -25.53 -23.12
CA GLN A 76 44.13 -25.25 -22.07
C GLN A 76 43.14 -26.39 -21.90
N VAL A 77 42.55 -26.87 -22.99
CA VAL A 77 41.61 -28.00 -22.97
C VAL A 77 42.28 -29.23 -22.37
N THR A 78 43.49 -29.58 -22.83
CA THR A 78 44.24 -30.76 -22.31
C THR A 78 44.56 -30.61 -20.84
N ALA A 79 44.92 -29.39 -20.37
CA ALA A 79 45.20 -29.13 -18.96
C ALA A 79 43.96 -29.26 -18.06
N ALA A 80 42.76 -29.03 -18.60
CA ALA A 80 41.51 -29.09 -17.86
C ALA A 80 41.03 -30.51 -17.57
N TYR A 81 41.50 -31.52 -18.34
CA TYR A 81 41.17 -32.94 -18.13
C TYR A 81 42.27 -33.69 -17.45
N THR A 82 41.89 -34.76 -16.73
CA THR A 82 42.82 -35.74 -16.15
C THR A 82 42.92 -36.94 -17.06
N GLU A 83 44.13 -37.60 -17.10
CA GLU A 83 44.24 -38.96 -17.64
C GLU A 83 43.42 -39.90 -16.74
N ALA A 84 42.44 -40.57 -17.27
CA ALA A 84 41.63 -41.54 -16.53
C ALA A 84 42.15 -42.95 -16.73
N GLU A 85 41.91 -43.82 -15.76
CA GLU A 85 42.03 -45.29 -15.92
C GLU A 85 40.96 -45.70 -16.96
N ASP A 86 41.27 -46.55 -17.92
CA ASP A 86 40.43 -47.05 -19.02
C ASP A 86 40.21 -46.13 -20.25
N GLY A 87 41.04 -45.10 -20.48
CA GLY A 87 41.00 -44.28 -21.70
C GLY A 87 39.85 -43.26 -21.72
N ILE A 88 39.29 -42.91 -20.58
CA ILE A 88 38.32 -41.86 -20.37
C ILE A 88 38.98 -40.73 -19.56
N CYS A 89 38.91 -39.51 -20.06
CA CYS A 89 39.39 -38.31 -19.37
C CYS A 89 38.24 -37.68 -18.58
N GLU A 90 38.46 -37.32 -17.32
CA GLU A 90 37.49 -36.62 -16.47
C GLU A 90 37.86 -35.15 -16.31
N LEU A 91 36.85 -34.26 -16.33
CA LEU A 91 37.03 -32.84 -16.15
C LEU A 91 37.45 -32.53 -14.69
N LYS A 92 38.51 -31.73 -14.51
CA LYS A 92 38.94 -31.24 -13.22
C LYS A 92 37.93 -30.21 -12.66
N ASP A 93 38.01 -29.94 -11.37
CA ASP A 93 37.27 -28.83 -10.73
C ASP A 93 37.85 -27.49 -11.23
N ILE A 94 37.17 -26.85 -12.16
CA ILE A 94 37.53 -25.60 -12.84
C ILE A 94 36.56 -24.48 -12.44
N ARG A 95 37.02 -23.24 -12.57
CA ARG A 95 36.19 -22.05 -12.29
C ARG A 95 35.20 -21.81 -13.45
N ASP A 96 34.12 -21.13 -13.12
CA ASP A 96 33.07 -20.80 -14.13
C ASP A 96 33.66 -20.01 -15.32
N GLU A 97 34.59 -19.08 -15.09
CA GLU A 97 35.27 -18.31 -16.16
C GLU A 97 36.12 -19.23 -17.07
N GLU A 98 36.82 -20.17 -16.51
CA GLU A 98 37.61 -21.15 -17.26
C GLU A 98 36.72 -22.12 -18.05
N ARG A 99 35.53 -22.45 -17.51
CA ARG A 99 34.54 -23.30 -18.18
C ARG A 99 33.93 -22.58 -19.39
N GLU A 100 33.72 -21.26 -19.30
CA GLU A 100 33.19 -20.45 -20.41
C GLU A 100 34.20 -20.36 -21.57
N GLU A 101 35.51 -20.14 -21.28
CA GLU A 101 36.56 -20.16 -22.29
C GLU A 101 36.67 -21.55 -22.98
N LEU A 102 36.63 -22.63 -22.17
CA LEU A 102 36.65 -24.01 -22.71
C LEU A 102 35.40 -24.34 -23.55
N ASN A 103 34.22 -23.77 -23.17
CA ASN A 103 32.98 -23.97 -23.91
C ASN A 103 33.09 -23.41 -25.33
N ASP A 104 33.71 -22.22 -25.47
CA ASP A 104 33.89 -21.60 -26.78
C ASP A 104 34.86 -22.38 -27.67
N SER A 105 36.03 -22.79 -27.12
CA SER A 105 37.05 -23.54 -27.86
C SER A 105 36.57 -24.95 -28.23
N LEU A 106 35.94 -25.69 -27.29
CA LEU A 106 35.37 -27.01 -27.53
C LEU A 106 34.17 -26.98 -28.46
N GLY A 107 33.30 -25.95 -28.31
CA GLY A 107 32.12 -25.76 -29.13
C GLY A 107 32.43 -25.66 -30.60
N LEU A 108 33.43 -24.85 -30.97
CA LEU A 108 33.87 -24.66 -32.34
C LEU A 108 34.48 -25.98 -32.92
N ALA A 109 35.35 -26.63 -32.14
CA ALA A 109 36.02 -27.86 -32.56
C ALA A 109 34.98 -29.03 -32.75
N MET A 110 33.98 -29.14 -31.87
CA MET A 110 32.91 -30.12 -31.97
C MET A 110 32.01 -29.86 -33.20
N MET A 111 31.70 -28.58 -33.49
CA MET A 111 30.93 -28.21 -34.67
C MET A 111 31.67 -28.61 -35.95
N VAL A 112 32.96 -28.30 -36.07
CA VAL A 112 33.81 -28.68 -37.19
C VAL A 112 33.89 -30.22 -37.31
N SER A 113 34.10 -30.92 -36.18
CA SER A 113 34.12 -32.39 -36.13
C SER A 113 32.81 -33.04 -36.63
N MET A 114 31.65 -32.49 -36.23
CA MET A 114 30.34 -32.97 -36.68
C MET A 114 30.17 -32.75 -38.21
N THR A 115 30.59 -31.59 -38.69
CA THR A 115 30.50 -31.25 -40.12
C THR A 115 31.34 -32.24 -40.95
N LEU A 116 32.59 -32.49 -40.56
CA LEU A 116 33.47 -33.46 -41.21
C LEU A 116 32.89 -34.88 -41.16
N SER A 117 32.36 -35.28 -40.01
CA SER A 117 31.74 -36.61 -39.85
C SER A 117 30.49 -36.77 -40.73
N SER A 118 29.71 -35.70 -40.93
CA SER A 118 28.52 -35.73 -41.80
C SER A 118 28.88 -35.89 -43.28
N GLU A 119 30.07 -35.44 -43.71
CA GLU A 119 30.63 -35.60 -45.03
C GLU A 119 31.39 -36.92 -45.20
N GLY A 120 31.50 -37.73 -44.15
CA GLY A 120 32.18 -39.02 -44.17
C GLY A 120 33.71 -38.91 -44.21
N ILE A 121 34.25 -37.77 -43.77
CA ILE A 121 35.69 -37.49 -43.78
C ILE A 121 36.22 -37.82 -42.38
N ASP A 122 37.26 -38.70 -42.33
CA ASP A 122 37.94 -39.04 -41.09
C ASP A 122 39.00 -37.95 -40.77
N ILE A 123 38.86 -37.32 -39.61
CA ILE A 123 39.72 -36.22 -39.13
C ILE A 123 41.23 -36.57 -39.21
N SER A 124 41.59 -37.84 -38.98
CA SER A 124 42.96 -38.33 -39.03
C SER A 124 43.57 -38.29 -40.44
N GLN A 125 42.78 -38.10 -41.49
CA GLN A 125 43.20 -38.10 -42.90
C GLN A 125 43.22 -36.71 -43.54
N VAL A 126 42.78 -35.64 -42.79
CA VAL A 126 42.72 -34.27 -43.30
C VAL A 126 44.09 -33.58 -43.11
N PRO A 127 44.68 -32.98 -44.17
CA PRO A 127 45.93 -32.21 -44.06
C PRO A 127 45.76 -30.99 -43.12
N GLN A 128 46.77 -30.70 -42.33
CA GLN A 128 46.76 -29.56 -41.34
C GLN A 128 46.39 -28.21 -42.01
N GLU A 129 46.88 -27.96 -43.23
CA GLU A 129 46.55 -26.71 -43.98
C GLU A 129 45.02 -26.61 -44.27
N GLN A 130 44.35 -27.75 -44.47
CA GLN A 130 42.95 -27.80 -44.75
C GLN A 130 42.12 -27.65 -43.44
N ILE A 131 42.62 -28.15 -42.34
CA ILE A 131 42.05 -27.92 -41.01
C ILE A 131 42.09 -26.43 -40.66
N GLN A 132 43.22 -25.75 -40.88
CA GLN A 132 43.31 -24.29 -40.63
C GLN A 132 42.36 -23.48 -41.48
N MET A 133 42.23 -23.78 -42.77
CA MET A 133 41.21 -23.10 -43.62
C MET A 133 39.78 -23.36 -43.15
N MET A 134 39.49 -24.55 -42.63
CA MET A 134 38.16 -24.88 -42.09
C MET A 134 37.90 -24.17 -40.77
N LEU A 135 38.91 -24.00 -39.92
CA LEU A 135 38.82 -23.23 -38.68
C LEU A 135 38.62 -21.72 -38.96
N GLU A 136 39.38 -21.15 -39.91
CA GLU A 136 39.18 -19.77 -40.33
C GLU A 136 37.78 -19.54 -40.95
N GLN A 137 37.30 -20.47 -41.75
CA GLN A 137 35.93 -20.44 -42.27
C GLN A 137 34.85 -20.62 -41.18
N ALA A 138 35.10 -21.46 -40.19
CA ALA A 138 34.20 -21.68 -39.07
C ALA A 138 34.17 -20.47 -38.14
N ASP A 139 35.29 -19.79 -37.97
CA ASP A 139 35.38 -18.55 -37.17
C ASP A 139 34.70 -17.37 -37.89
N GLU A 140 34.88 -17.23 -39.24
CA GLU A 140 34.11 -16.28 -40.04
C GLU A 140 32.59 -16.61 -40.03
N GLN A 141 32.21 -17.91 -40.00
CA GLN A 141 30.82 -18.34 -39.87
C GLN A 141 30.30 -18.11 -38.43
N LYS A 142 31.13 -18.25 -37.40
CA LYS A 142 30.75 -17.94 -36.00
C LYS A 142 30.27 -16.49 -35.84
N GLU A 143 30.86 -15.51 -36.57
CA GLU A 143 30.34 -14.15 -36.61
C GLU A 143 28.94 -14.02 -37.24
N GLN A 144 28.53 -15.01 -38.07
CA GLN A 144 27.22 -15.03 -38.73
C GLN A 144 26.23 -16.03 -38.11
N ILE A 145 26.72 -17.02 -37.38
CA ILE A 145 25.93 -18.05 -36.68
C ILE A 145 25.87 -17.65 -35.20
N SER A 146 24.69 -17.65 -34.61
CA SER A 146 24.53 -17.39 -33.16
C SER A 146 25.29 -18.43 -32.32
N ASP A 147 25.91 -17.99 -31.21
CA ASP A 147 26.57 -18.86 -30.21
C ASP A 147 25.61 -19.99 -29.73
N SER A 148 24.32 -19.74 -29.78
CA SER A 148 23.27 -20.73 -29.44
C SER A 148 23.27 -21.95 -30.37
N ILE A 149 23.52 -21.80 -31.70
CA ILE A 149 23.61 -22.93 -32.65
C ILE A 149 24.90 -23.70 -32.40
N VAL A 150 26.00 -23.00 -32.19
CA VAL A 150 27.31 -23.64 -31.91
C VAL A 150 27.17 -24.54 -30.68
N THR A 151 26.62 -23.98 -29.60
CA THR A 151 26.39 -24.75 -28.36
C THR A 151 25.44 -25.94 -28.57
N GLN A 152 24.35 -25.77 -29.34
CA GLN A 152 23.40 -26.84 -29.60
C GLN A 152 24.01 -27.99 -30.42
N MET A 153 24.85 -27.67 -31.40
CA MET A 153 25.60 -28.69 -32.18
C MET A 153 26.63 -29.38 -31.29
N ALA A 154 27.38 -28.62 -30.48
CA ALA A 154 28.36 -29.19 -29.57
C ALA A 154 27.72 -30.11 -28.52
N VAL A 155 26.58 -29.72 -27.93
CA VAL A 155 25.83 -30.56 -27.00
C VAL A 155 25.34 -31.85 -27.68
N THR A 156 24.94 -31.77 -28.96
CA THR A 156 24.58 -32.98 -29.73
C THR A 156 25.77 -33.91 -29.88
N PHE A 157 26.97 -33.39 -30.10
CA PHE A 157 28.21 -34.15 -30.11
C PHE A 157 28.48 -34.81 -28.74
N VAL A 158 28.37 -34.05 -27.64
CA VAL A 158 28.54 -34.58 -26.28
C VAL A 158 27.53 -35.68 -25.97
N GLN A 159 26.27 -35.56 -26.41
CA GLN A 159 25.27 -36.62 -26.29
C GLN A 159 25.70 -37.92 -27.01
N GLN A 160 26.22 -37.79 -28.23
CA GLN A 160 26.72 -38.95 -28.98
C GLN A 160 27.94 -39.58 -28.31
N GLU A 161 28.82 -38.79 -27.76
CA GLU A 161 30.00 -39.23 -27.01
C GLU A 161 29.60 -39.99 -25.73
N TYR A 162 28.66 -39.45 -24.95
CA TYR A 162 28.15 -40.13 -23.74
C TYR A 162 27.43 -41.45 -24.11
N ALA A 163 26.63 -41.45 -25.18
CA ALA A 163 26.01 -42.67 -25.67
C ALA A 163 27.05 -43.72 -26.10
N ALA A 164 28.15 -43.29 -26.74
CA ALA A 164 29.25 -44.19 -27.16
C ALA A 164 30.05 -44.74 -25.97
N MET A 165 30.11 -44.00 -24.86
CA MET A 165 30.71 -44.46 -23.57
C MET A 165 29.77 -45.35 -22.77
N GLY A 166 28.45 -45.46 -23.18
CA GLY A 166 27.44 -46.24 -22.47
C GLY A 166 26.86 -45.51 -21.24
N GLU A 167 27.03 -44.22 -21.15
CA GLU A 167 26.39 -43.39 -20.09
C GLU A 167 24.87 -43.32 -20.36
N ASP A 168 24.08 -43.34 -19.29
CA ASP A 168 22.61 -43.24 -19.35
C ASP A 168 22.17 -41.79 -19.46
N LEU A 169 21.93 -41.32 -20.69
CA LEU A 169 21.47 -39.96 -20.97
C LEU A 169 20.13 -39.63 -20.29
N ASP A 170 19.23 -40.60 -20.13
CA ASP A 170 17.95 -40.38 -19.48
C ASP A 170 18.14 -40.15 -17.95
N GLN A 171 19.14 -40.79 -17.35
CA GLN A 171 19.50 -40.55 -15.96
C GLN A 171 20.15 -39.19 -15.77
N ILE A 172 21.05 -38.77 -16.69
CA ILE A 172 21.67 -37.43 -16.69
C ILE A 172 20.56 -36.36 -16.76
N GLN A 173 19.66 -36.49 -17.71
CA GLN A 173 18.50 -35.63 -17.88
C GLN A 173 17.63 -35.56 -16.63
N MET A 174 17.27 -36.70 -16.06
CA MET A 174 16.42 -36.78 -14.88
C MET A 174 17.08 -36.11 -13.68
N ASN A 175 18.38 -36.33 -13.46
CA ASN A 175 19.13 -35.70 -12.36
C ASN A 175 19.17 -34.19 -12.52
N TYR A 176 19.39 -33.68 -13.73
CA TYR A 176 19.36 -32.26 -14.03
C TYR A 176 17.98 -31.63 -13.75
N LEU A 177 16.92 -32.28 -14.26
CA LEU A 177 15.54 -31.82 -14.07
C LEU A 177 15.13 -31.77 -12.58
N ILE A 178 15.50 -32.83 -11.82
CA ILE A 178 15.21 -32.87 -10.39
C ILE A 178 15.98 -31.78 -9.67
N ARG A 179 17.27 -31.57 -9.96
CA ARG A 179 18.10 -30.54 -9.32
C ARG A 179 17.55 -29.14 -9.61
N SER A 180 17.32 -28.81 -10.88
CA SER A 180 16.79 -27.51 -11.30
C SER A 180 15.36 -27.28 -10.77
N GLY A 181 14.52 -28.31 -10.77
CA GLY A 181 13.19 -28.25 -10.18
C GLY A 181 13.19 -28.02 -8.68
N LEU A 182 14.12 -28.63 -7.93
CA LEU A 182 14.28 -28.38 -6.50
C LEU A 182 14.81 -26.97 -6.20
N GLN A 183 15.73 -26.47 -7.03
CA GLN A 183 16.24 -25.08 -6.92
C GLN A 183 15.10 -24.08 -7.18
N MET A 184 14.31 -24.28 -8.25
CA MET A 184 13.14 -23.48 -8.57
C MET A 184 12.10 -23.49 -7.43
N LEU A 185 11.82 -24.68 -6.86
CA LEU A 185 10.93 -24.81 -5.71
C LEU A 185 11.48 -24.08 -4.47
N GLY A 186 12.79 -24.15 -4.23
CA GLY A 186 13.47 -23.44 -3.16
C GLY A 186 13.32 -21.91 -3.30
N LEU A 187 13.53 -21.37 -4.50
CA LEU A 187 13.33 -19.95 -4.80
C LEU A 187 11.86 -19.53 -4.63
N ALA A 188 10.93 -20.36 -5.12
CA ALA A 188 9.50 -20.08 -4.92
C ALA A 188 9.10 -20.06 -3.43
N LEU A 189 9.67 -20.95 -2.62
CA LEU A 189 9.46 -20.95 -1.17
C LEU A 189 10.06 -19.70 -0.51
N ILE A 190 11.25 -19.26 -0.93
CA ILE A 190 11.89 -18.02 -0.43
C ILE A 190 11.02 -16.81 -0.79
N SER A 191 10.56 -16.70 -2.04
CA SER A 191 9.65 -15.65 -2.48
C SER A 191 8.35 -15.65 -1.66
N MET A 192 7.73 -16.82 -1.48
CA MET A 192 6.52 -16.96 -0.66
C MET A 192 6.75 -16.49 0.78
N LEU A 193 7.82 -16.93 1.43
CA LEU A 193 8.14 -16.52 2.80
C LEU A 193 8.40 -15.03 2.89
N ALA A 194 9.14 -14.46 1.94
CA ALA A 194 9.39 -13.02 1.86
C ALA A 194 8.07 -12.25 1.71
N ALA A 195 7.18 -12.68 0.79
CA ALA A 195 5.88 -12.05 0.56
C ALA A 195 4.98 -12.09 1.81
N VAL A 196 4.95 -13.21 2.53
CA VAL A 196 4.21 -13.35 3.80
C VAL A 196 4.77 -12.41 4.86
N LEU A 197 6.08 -12.37 5.04
CA LEU A 197 6.75 -11.48 6.00
C LEU A 197 6.53 -10.01 5.66
N VAL A 198 6.67 -9.62 4.38
CA VAL A 198 6.38 -8.26 3.90
C VAL A 198 4.93 -7.87 4.23
N THR A 199 3.97 -8.74 3.91
CA THR A 199 2.55 -8.48 4.17
C THR A 199 2.25 -8.34 5.67
N PHE A 200 2.84 -9.20 6.48
CA PHE A 200 2.71 -9.15 7.96
C PHE A 200 3.29 -7.85 8.53
N LEU A 201 4.52 -7.51 8.14
CA LEU A 201 5.21 -6.31 8.63
C LEU A 201 4.53 -5.02 8.14
N ALA A 202 4.12 -4.96 6.86
CA ALA A 202 3.39 -3.84 6.29
C ALA A 202 2.07 -3.59 7.03
N SER A 203 1.31 -4.66 7.29
CA SER A 203 0.05 -4.58 8.04
C SER A 203 0.28 -4.13 9.49
N ARG A 204 1.34 -4.64 10.13
CA ARG A 204 1.72 -4.24 11.50
C ARG A 204 2.10 -2.76 11.58
N VAL A 205 2.95 -2.29 10.67
CA VAL A 205 3.38 -0.88 10.61
C VAL A 205 2.19 0.05 10.34
N ALA A 206 1.32 -0.33 9.40
CA ALA A 206 0.12 0.44 9.09
C ALA A 206 -0.88 0.46 10.27
N ALA A 207 -1.03 -0.65 10.99
CA ALA A 207 -1.89 -0.73 12.18
C ALA A 207 -1.35 0.13 13.33
N LEU A 208 -0.04 0.12 13.58
CA LEU A 208 0.61 0.98 14.56
C LEU A 208 0.42 2.46 14.22
N LEU A 209 0.59 2.83 12.94
CA LEU A 209 0.32 4.19 12.49
C LEU A 209 -1.15 4.58 12.77
N GLY A 210 -2.09 3.70 12.43
CA GLY A 210 -3.51 3.94 12.69
C GLY A 210 -3.84 4.11 14.18
N HIS A 211 -3.22 3.30 15.04
CA HIS A 211 -3.32 3.44 16.49
C HIS A 211 -2.78 4.79 16.97
N ASP A 212 -1.57 5.16 16.55
CA ASP A 212 -0.92 6.39 16.98
C ASP A 212 -1.70 7.63 16.49
N LEU A 213 -2.19 7.62 15.25
CA LEU A 213 -3.02 8.69 14.71
C LEU A 213 -4.32 8.84 15.50
N ARG A 214 -5.03 7.74 15.82
CA ARG A 214 -6.25 7.80 16.64
C ARG A 214 -5.98 8.40 18.01
N ASN A 215 -4.90 7.97 18.66
CA ASN A 215 -4.53 8.49 19.97
C ASN A 215 -4.19 9.98 19.91
N MET A 216 -3.41 10.41 18.92
CA MET A 216 -3.06 11.83 18.73
C MET A 216 -4.28 12.69 18.43
N VAL A 217 -5.15 12.25 17.51
CA VAL A 217 -6.39 12.96 17.15
C VAL A 217 -7.31 13.05 18.37
N TYR A 218 -7.51 11.95 19.09
CA TYR A 218 -8.35 11.93 20.28
C TYR A 218 -7.85 12.88 21.36
N ARG A 219 -6.56 12.81 21.70
CA ARG A 219 -5.95 13.74 22.67
C ARG A 219 -6.07 15.20 22.25
N LYS A 220 -5.90 15.45 20.95
CA LYS A 220 -6.01 16.81 20.40
C LYS A 220 -7.44 17.33 20.49
N VAL A 221 -8.44 16.51 20.13
CA VAL A 221 -9.86 16.87 20.22
C VAL A 221 -10.29 17.11 21.67
N ILE A 222 -9.82 16.31 22.63
CA ILE A 222 -10.10 16.54 24.06
C ILE A 222 -9.48 17.85 24.57
N SER A 223 -8.36 18.30 23.97
CA SER A 223 -7.74 19.58 24.34
C SER A 223 -8.42 20.79 23.68
N PHE A 224 -9.37 20.60 22.76
CA PHE A 224 -10.08 21.69 22.10
C PHE A 224 -10.95 22.49 23.08
N SER A 225 -10.99 23.80 22.89
CA SER A 225 -11.98 24.67 23.49
C SER A 225 -13.31 24.61 22.74
N SER A 226 -14.31 25.30 23.25
CA SER A 226 -15.60 25.45 22.55
C SER A 226 -15.45 26.15 21.19
N ALA A 227 -14.42 26.96 21.00
CA ALA A 227 -14.14 27.64 19.74
C ALA A 227 -13.76 26.62 18.63
N GLU A 228 -12.80 25.76 18.89
CA GLU A 228 -12.37 24.73 17.95
C GLU A 228 -13.48 23.69 17.74
N MET A 229 -14.20 23.30 18.82
CA MET A 229 -15.33 22.37 18.71
C MET A 229 -16.46 22.90 17.82
N ASN A 230 -16.69 24.21 17.79
CA ASN A 230 -17.67 24.84 16.92
C ASN A 230 -17.18 24.94 15.46
N HIS A 231 -15.86 25.00 15.24
CA HIS A 231 -15.28 24.99 13.90
C HIS A 231 -15.46 23.63 13.21
N PHE A 232 -15.37 22.53 13.96
CA PHE A 232 -15.56 21.18 13.46
C PHE A 232 -16.93 20.64 13.86
N SER A 233 -17.72 20.11 12.92
CA SER A 233 -18.92 19.36 13.30
C SER A 233 -18.57 18.04 13.97
N THR A 234 -19.35 17.60 14.96
CA THR A 234 -19.18 16.32 15.65
C THR A 234 -19.10 15.14 14.67
N ALA A 235 -19.96 15.11 13.65
CA ALA A 235 -19.96 14.09 12.60
C ALA A 235 -18.62 14.07 11.83
N SER A 236 -18.06 15.26 11.54
CA SER A 236 -16.75 15.38 10.89
C SER A 236 -15.63 14.85 11.76
N LEU A 237 -15.60 15.18 13.06
CA LEU A 237 -14.59 14.68 14.00
C LEU A 237 -14.64 13.16 14.14
N ILE A 238 -15.84 12.57 14.20
CA ILE A 238 -16.02 11.10 14.23
C ILE A 238 -15.44 10.48 12.95
N THR A 239 -15.81 10.99 11.77
CA THR A 239 -15.33 10.48 10.49
C THR A 239 -13.80 10.58 10.37
N ARG A 240 -13.22 11.70 10.80
CA ARG A 240 -11.76 11.92 10.78
C ARG A 240 -11.01 11.01 11.76
N SER A 241 -11.64 10.70 12.90
CA SER A 241 -11.06 9.80 13.92
C SER A 241 -11.17 8.31 13.57
N THR A 242 -12.06 7.95 12.67
CA THR A 242 -12.36 6.56 12.30
C THR A 242 -12.02 6.28 10.84
N ASN A 243 -12.90 6.66 9.93
CA ASN A 243 -12.83 6.33 8.51
C ASN A 243 -11.61 6.94 7.80
N ASP A 244 -11.29 8.23 8.06
CA ASP A 244 -10.15 8.88 7.43
C ASP A 244 -8.82 8.24 7.84
N ILE A 245 -8.67 7.85 9.12
CA ILE A 245 -7.50 7.11 9.60
C ILE A 245 -7.43 5.73 8.95
N GLN A 246 -8.55 5.04 8.79
CA GLN A 246 -8.61 3.75 8.11
C GLN A 246 -8.19 3.84 6.64
N GLN A 247 -8.59 4.91 5.93
CA GLN A 247 -8.15 5.16 4.54
C GLN A 247 -6.62 5.38 4.47
N VAL A 248 -6.05 6.14 5.39
CA VAL A 248 -4.59 6.32 5.47
C VAL A 248 -3.88 5.01 5.77
N GLN A 249 -4.41 4.21 6.72
CA GLN A 249 -3.87 2.90 7.08
C GLN A 249 -3.88 1.94 5.89
N MET A 250 -5.00 1.84 5.16
CA MET A 250 -5.14 0.99 3.98
C MET A 250 -4.14 1.39 2.88
N LEU A 251 -4.03 2.69 2.59
CA LEU A 251 -3.06 3.16 1.61
C LEU A 251 -1.62 2.82 2.03
N MET A 252 -1.26 2.99 3.33
CA MET A 252 0.09 2.66 3.78
C MET A 252 0.42 1.18 3.61
N THR A 253 -0.52 0.28 3.91
CA THR A 253 -0.35 -1.15 3.63
C THR A 253 -0.07 -1.40 2.14
N MET A 254 -0.81 -0.74 1.24
CA MET A 254 -0.61 -0.87 -0.19
C MET A 254 0.71 -0.27 -0.67
N VAL A 255 1.12 0.87 -0.11
CA VAL A 255 2.42 1.49 -0.43
C VAL A 255 3.56 0.53 -0.12
N PHE A 256 3.58 -0.05 1.07
CA PHE A 256 4.65 -0.98 1.45
C PHE A 256 4.64 -2.30 0.68
N ARG A 257 3.49 -2.75 0.23
CA ARG A 257 3.34 -4.05 -0.44
C ARG A 257 3.42 -3.95 -1.97
N ILE A 258 2.87 -2.88 -2.57
CA ILE A 258 2.69 -2.77 -4.02
C ILE A 258 3.60 -1.70 -4.60
N VAL A 259 3.60 -0.49 -4.01
CA VAL A 259 4.30 0.67 -4.58
C VAL A 259 5.80 0.52 -4.53
N LEU A 260 6.32 -0.10 -3.49
CA LEU A 260 7.76 -0.37 -3.38
C LEU A 260 8.17 -1.59 -4.21
N TYR A 261 7.32 -2.61 -4.30
CA TYR A 261 7.61 -3.84 -5.05
C TYR A 261 7.57 -3.63 -6.57
N ALA A 262 6.55 -2.94 -7.09
CA ALA A 262 6.34 -2.81 -8.53
C ALA A 262 7.51 -2.15 -9.29
N PRO A 263 8.15 -1.06 -8.80
CA PRO A 263 9.34 -0.55 -9.46
C PRO A 263 10.53 -1.52 -9.44
N ILE A 264 10.71 -2.28 -8.36
CA ILE A 264 11.82 -3.25 -8.25
C ILE A 264 11.65 -4.36 -9.28
N ILE A 265 10.46 -4.97 -9.35
CA ILE A 265 10.17 -6.05 -10.32
C ILE A 265 10.13 -5.51 -11.76
N GLY A 266 9.61 -4.30 -11.96
CA GLY A 266 9.53 -3.68 -13.29
C GLY A 266 10.91 -3.34 -13.85
N ILE A 267 11.79 -2.70 -13.07
CA ILE A 267 13.15 -2.39 -13.48
C ILE A 267 13.97 -3.69 -13.64
N GLY A 268 13.90 -4.60 -12.66
CA GLY A 268 14.60 -5.88 -12.73
C GLY A 268 14.15 -6.74 -13.91
N GLY A 269 12.85 -6.74 -14.24
CA GLY A 269 12.34 -7.42 -15.44
C GLY A 269 12.85 -6.80 -16.74
N ILE A 270 12.92 -5.47 -16.81
CA ILE A 270 13.50 -4.76 -17.98
C ILE A 270 14.98 -5.11 -18.14
N THR A 271 15.77 -5.11 -17.06
CA THR A 271 17.20 -5.50 -17.14
C THR A 271 17.35 -6.94 -17.64
N LYS A 272 16.57 -7.88 -17.11
CA LYS A 272 16.59 -9.29 -17.57
C LYS A 272 16.21 -9.43 -19.05
N VAL A 273 15.23 -8.69 -19.54
CA VAL A 273 14.87 -8.65 -20.96
C VAL A 273 15.99 -8.08 -21.83
N LEU A 274 16.72 -7.07 -21.34
CA LEU A 274 17.85 -6.49 -22.08
C LEU A 274 19.06 -7.44 -22.12
N GLU A 275 19.28 -8.21 -21.07
CA GLU A 275 20.36 -9.21 -20.99
C GLU A 275 20.12 -10.41 -21.93
N THR A 276 18.88 -10.67 -22.34
CA THR A 276 18.54 -11.84 -23.18
C THR A 276 18.97 -11.67 -24.67
N GLU A 277 19.48 -10.51 -25.09
CA GLU A 277 19.95 -10.17 -26.46
C GLU A 277 19.08 -10.70 -27.62
N SER A 278 17.82 -10.98 -27.34
CA SER A 278 16.87 -11.70 -28.22
C SER A 278 16.40 -10.93 -29.46
N GLY A 279 16.83 -9.68 -29.64
CA GLY A 279 16.31 -8.78 -30.70
C GLY A 279 14.82 -8.40 -30.56
N MET A 280 14.11 -8.95 -29.54
CA MET A 280 12.67 -8.76 -29.32
C MET A 280 12.32 -7.63 -28.35
N THR A 281 13.28 -6.88 -27.84
CA THR A 281 13.07 -5.83 -26.82
C THR A 281 12.06 -4.76 -27.25
N TRP A 282 11.94 -4.50 -28.56
CA TRP A 282 10.94 -3.58 -29.12
C TRP A 282 9.50 -4.00 -28.82
N ILE A 283 9.23 -5.33 -28.68
CA ILE A 283 7.90 -5.86 -28.33
C ILE A 283 7.51 -5.40 -26.93
N LEU A 284 8.45 -5.38 -26.00
CA LEU A 284 8.23 -4.84 -24.66
C LEU A 284 7.85 -3.35 -24.72
N ALA A 285 8.53 -2.56 -25.55
CA ALA A 285 8.19 -1.14 -25.75
C ALA A 285 6.77 -0.98 -26.29
N VAL A 286 6.36 -1.82 -27.25
CA VAL A 286 4.98 -1.85 -27.79
C VAL A 286 3.99 -2.23 -26.70
N ALA A 287 4.28 -3.23 -25.87
CA ALA A 287 3.43 -3.64 -24.76
C ALA A 287 3.20 -2.51 -23.75
N VAL A 288 4.28 -1.87 -23.31
CA VAL A 288 4.22 -0.73 -22.36
C VAL A 288 3.47 0.43 -22.99
N ALA A 289 3.73 0.76 -24.28
CA ALA A 289 3.02 1.84 -24.98
C ALA A 289 1.52 1.54 -25.10
N ALA A 290 1.13 0.33 -25.48
CA ALA A 290 -0.28 -0.06 -25.57
C ALA A 290 -1.01 0.04 -24.23
N LEU A 291 -0.36 -0.40 -23.15
CA LEU A 291 -0.90 -0.25 -21.79
C LEU A 291 -1.00 1.21 -21.35
N ALA A 292 0.03 2.01 -21.62
CA ALA A 292 0.01 3.44 -21.31
C ALA A 292 -1.15 4.15 -22.03
N VAL A 293 -1.34 3.87 -23.32
CA VAL A 293 -2.48 4.40 -24.11
C VAL A 293 -3.81 3.96 -23.50
N LEU A 294 -3.96 2.69 -23.14
CA LEU A 294 -5.18 2.18 -22.50
C LEU A 294 -5.47 2.91 -21.18
N ILE A 295 -4.47 3.03 -20.31
CA ILE A 295 -4.60 3.67 -19.00
C ILE A 295 -4.92 5.16 -19.16
N VAL A 296 -4.19 5.88 -20.02
CA VAL A 296 -4.43 7.31 -20.28
C VAL A 296 -5.83 7.52 -20.84
N THR A 297 -6.26 6.70 -21.81
CA THR A 297 -7.62 6.77 -22.38
C THR A 297 -8.67 6.56 -21.30
N LEU A 298 -8.50 5.57 -20.44
CA LEU A 298 -9.40 5.33 -19.32
C LEU A 298 -9.46 6.53 -18.36
N LEU A 299 -8.30 7.08 -17.98
CA LEU A 299 -8.23 8.24 -17.09
C LEU A 299 -8.93 9.46 -17.71
N VAL A 300 -8.70 9.75 -18.97
CA VAL A 300 -9.31 10.88 -19.68
C VAL A 300 -10.83 10.72 -19.81
N VAL A 301 -11.31 9.52 -20.11
CA VAL A 301 -12.74 9.24 -20.33
C VAL A 301 -13.50 9.04 -19.02
N ALA A 302 -12.96 8.27 -18.08
CA ALA A 302 -13.67 7.87 -16.87
C ALA A 302 -13.57 8.92 -15.74
N MET A 303 -12.42 9.60 -15.56
CA MET A 303 -12.21 10.51 -14.43
C MET A 303 -13.20 11.67 -14.36
N PRO A 304 -13.54 12.37 -15.46
CA PRO A 304 -14.56 13.42 -15.43
C PRO A 304 -15.95 12.88 -15.01
N ARG A 305 -16.28 11.66 -15.43
CA ARG A 305 -17.54 11.00 -15.08
C ARG A 305 -17.56 10.55 -13.62
N PHE A 306 -16.44 10.10 -13.07
CA PHE A 306 -16.31 9.80 -11.64
C PHE A 306 -16.56 11.04 -10.76
N ARG A 307 -16.01 12.20 -11.14
CA ARG A 307 -16.28 13.46 -10.43
C ARG A 307 -17.77 13.84 -10.49
N LYS A 308 -18.39 13.72 -11.69
CA LYS A 308 -19.81 13.97 -11.86
C LYS A 308 -20.66 12.98 -11.07
N LEU A 309 -20.26 11.72 -10.96
CA LEU A 309 -20.95 10.70 -10.16
C LEU A 309 -21.04 11.13 -8.69
N GLN A 310 -19.94 11.65 -8.12
CA GLN A 310 -19.94 12.12 -6.74
C GLN A 310 -20.94 13.28 -6.54
N THR A 311 -20.94 14.25 -7.43
CA THR A 311 -21.90 15.38 -7.35
C THR A 311 -23.35 14.91 -7.45
N LEU A 312 -23.64 13.88 -8.26
CA LEU A 312 -24.98 13.32 -8.37
C LEU A 312 -25.39 12.54 -7.12
N ILE A 313 -24.46 11.83 -6.48
CA ILE A 313 -24.68 11.16 -5.18
C ILE A 313 -25.01 12.22 -4.10
N ASP A 314 -24.22 13.29 -4.03
CA ASP A 314 -24.45 14.36 -3.05
C ASP A 314 -25.82 15.01 -3.25
N ARG A 315 -26.23 15.22 -4.51
CA ARG A 315 -27.57 15.74 -4.85
C ARG A 315 -28.68 14.78 -4.43
N LEU A 316 -28.53 13.48 -4.70
CA LEU A 316 -29.50 12.47 -4.29
C LEU A 316 -29.63 12.41 -2.77
N ASN A 317 -28.51 12.45 -2.05
CA ASN A 317 -28.47 12.48 -0.59
C ASN A 317 -29.16 13.74 -0.03
N LEU A 318 -28.99 14.90 -0.67
CA LEU A 318 -29.67 16.13 -0.29
C LEU A 318 -31.19 15.98 -0.40
N ILE A 319 -31.67 15.52 -1.57
CA ILE A 319 -33.12 15.29 -1.82
C ILE A 319 -33.66 14.28 -0.80
N THR A 320 -32.96 13.16 -0.58
CA THR A 320 -33.39 12.14 0.40
C THR A 320 -33.48 12.73 1.81
N ARG A 321 -32.51 13.54 2.22
CA ARG A 321 -32.53 14.21 3.53
C ARG A 321 -33.69 15.18 3.66
N GLU A 322 -33.94 15.98 2.64
CA GLU A 322 -35.10 16.92 2.61
C GLU A 322 -36.41 16.16 2.77
N ILE A 323 -36.62 15.07 2.00
CA ILE A 323 -37.82 14.23 2.07
C ILE A 323 -37.98 13.62 3.48
N LEU A 324 -36.91 13.01 4.04
CA LEU A 324 -36.97 12.37 5.35
C LEU A 324 -37.25 13.39 6.48
N THR A 325 -36.60 14.55 6.42
CA THR A 325 -36.78 15.60 7.43
C THR A 325 -38.18 16.26 7.30
N GLY A 326 -38.64 16.45 6.06
CA GLY A 326 -39.91 17.08 5.75
C GLY A 326 -41.11 16.13 5.59
N LEU A 327 -41.00 14.85 5.95
CA LEU A 327 -42.01 13.83 5.65
C LEU A 327 -43.41 14.16 6.17
N SER A 328 -43.53 14.77 7.34
CA SER A 328 -44.81 15.22 7.91
C SER A 328 -45.44 16.35 7.08
N VAL A 329 -44.61 17.24 6.54
CA VAL A 329 -45.06 18.36 5.69
C VAL A 329 -45.52 17.82 4.33
N ILE A 330 -44.75 16.94 3.71
CA ILE A 330 -45.07 16.28 2.44
C ILE A 330 -46.44 15.59 2.54
N ARG A 331 -46.66 14.84 3.63
CA ARG A 331 -47.95 14.16 3.89
C ARG A 331 -49.09 15.13 4.17
N ALA A 332 -48.84 16.20 4.93
CA ALA A 332 -49.86 17.19 5.24
C ALA A 332 -50.37 17.94 3.99
N PHE A 333 -49.49 18.14 2.99
CA PHE A 333 -49.82 18.81 1.74
C PHE A 333 -50.10 17.85 0.57
N SER A 334 -50.03 16.52 0.78
CA SER A 334 -50.23 15.46 -0.24
C SER A 334 -49.36 15.66 -1.49
N THR A 335 -48.08 16.00 -1.29
CA THR A 335 -47.11 16.27 -2.37
C THR A 335 -46.18 15.08 -2.63
N GLU A 336 -46.53 13.89 -2.16
CA GLU A 336 -45.69 12.66 -2.27
C GLU A 336 -45.27 12.41 -3.72
N LYS A 337 -46.21 12.49 -4.66
CA LYS A 337 -45.96 12.24 -6.08
C LYS A 337 -44.92 13.20 -6.67
N HIS A 338 -44.94 14.47 -6.27
CA HIS A 338 -43.98 15.47 -6.72
C HIS A 338 -42.56 15.16 -6.21
N GLU A 339 -42.45 14.75 -4.94
CA GLU A 339 -41.15 14.38 -4.36
C GLU A 339 -40.63 13.05 -4.91
N GLU A 340 -41.50 12.08 -5.23
CA GLU A 340 -41.12 10.85 -5.94
C GLU A 340 -40.56 11.16 -7.34
N GLU A 341 -41.22 12.02 -8.12
CA GLU A 341 -40.76 12.43 -9.44
C GLU A 341 -39.39 13.15 -9.36
N ARG A 342 -39.23 14.03 -8.38
CA ARG A 342 -37.97 14.74 -8.11
C ARG A 342 -36.82 13.79 -7.74
N PHE A 343 -37.12 12.80 -6.90
CA PHE A 343 -36.17 11.76 -6.53
C PHE A 343 -35.80 10.89 -7.72
N GLU A 344 -36.80 10.43 -8.49
CA GLU A 344 -36.57 9.55 -9.64
C GLU A 344 -35.77 10.26 -10.74
N GLU A 345 -35.98 11.55 -10.99
CA GLU A 345 -35.14 12.30 -11.93
C GLU A 345 -33.66 12.31 -11.50
N ALA A 346 -33.38 12.54 -10.22
CA ALA A 346 -32.04 12.56 -9.69
C ALA A 346 -31.42 11.15 -9.74
N ASN A 347 -32.17 10.11 -9.36
CA ASN A 347 -31.80 8.71 -9.39
C ASN A 347 -31.49 8.24 -10.82
N HIS A 348 -32.32 8.60 -11.79
CA HIS A 348 -32.11 8.26 -13.19
C HIS A 348 -30.82 8.87 -13.77
N ARG A 349 -30.54 10.15 -13.43
CA ARG A 349 -29.26 10.80 -13.82
C ARG A 349 -28.06 10.11 -13.20
N LEU A 350 -28.15 9.72 -11.93
CA LEU A 350 -27.14 8.96 -11.22
C LEU A 350 -26.93 7.59 -11.90
N MET A 351 -28.00 6.86 -12.13
CA MET A 351 -28.00 5.55 -12.79
C MET A 351 -27.32 5.60 -14.16
N LYS A 352 -27.67 6.55 -15.04
CA LYS A 352 -27.03 6.69 -16.36
C LYS A 352 -25.53 6.94 -16.27
N THR A 353 -25.11 7.81 -15.35
CA THR A 353 -23.69 8.12 -15.17
C THR A 353 -22.93 6.92 -14.60
N ASN A 354 -23.52 6.22 -13.62
CA ASN A 354 -22.95 5.02 -13.02
C ASN A 354 -22.82 3.88 -14.04
N LEU A 355 -23.86 3.68 -14.86
CA LEU A 355 -23.85 2.68 -15.93
C LEU A 355 -22.72 2.94 -16.94
N PHE A 356 -22.49 4.20 -17.33
CA PHE A 356 -21.39 4.55 -18.22
C PHE A 356 -20.03 4.24 -17.59
N VAL A 357 -19.83 4.65 -16.34
CA VAL A 357 -18.57 4.38 -15.59
C VAL A 357 -18.32 2.87 -15.46
N ASN A 358 -19.36 2.12 -15.06
CA ASN A 358 -19.26 0.67 -14.92
C ASN A 358 -18.95 -0.03 -16.25
N ARG A 359 -19.56 0.41 -17.36
CA ARG A 359 -19.22 -0.11 -18.70
C ARG A 359 -17.76 0.13 -19.04
N CYS A 360 -17.23 1.35 -18.83
CA CYS A 360 -15.81 1.62 -19.04
C CYS A 360 -14.90 0.70 -18.20
N MET A 361 -15.26 0.49 -16.92
CA MET A 361 -14.50 -0.40 -16.03
C MET A 361 -14.60 -1.87 -16.44
N THR A 362 -15.78 -2.32 -16.89
CA THR A 362 -16.00 -3.69 -17.35
C THR A 362 -15.17 -4.00 -18.60
N PHE A 363 -15.03 -3.04 -19.52
CA PHE A 363 -14.21 -3.23 -20.73
C PHE A 363 -12.70 -3.24 -20.46
N MET A 364 -12.26 -2.68 -19.33
CA MET A 364 -10.84 -2.59 -19.01
C MET A 364 -10.15 -3.96 -18.95
N MET A 365 -10.72 -4.91 -18.18
CA MET A 365 -10.12 -6.25 -18.01
C MET A 365 -10.03 -7.04 -19.32
N PRO A 366 -11.09 -7.15 -20.17
CA PRO A 366 -10.99 -7.80 -21.47
C PRO A 366 -9.98 -7.14 -22.40
N LEU A 367 -9.89 -5.81 -22.43
CA LEU A 367 -8.90 -5.11 -23.26
C LEU A 367 -7.47 -5.37 -22.79
N MET A 368 -7.26 -5.40 -21.47
CA MET A 368 -5.96 -5.77 -20.90
C MET A 368 -5.57 -7.20 -21.25
N MET A 369 -6.51 -8.15 -21.10
CA MET A 369 -6.28 -9.54 -21.51
C MET A 369 -5.99 -9.64 -23.02
N LEU A 370 -6.68 -8.87 -23.85
CA LEU A 370 -6.39 -8.81 -25.29
C LEU A 370 -4.98 -8.31 -25.57
N ILE A 371 -4.53 -7.25 -24.90
CA ILE A 371 -3.16 -6.74 -25.02
C ILE A 371 -2.16 -7.82 -24.56
N MET A 372 -2.35 -8.38 -23.36
CA MET A 372 -1.44 -9.39 -22.80
C MET A 372 -1.32 -10.62 -23.72
N ASN A 373 -2.45 -11.19 -24.13
CA ASN A 373 -2.44 -12.36 -25.02
C ASN A 373 -1.94 -12.00 -26.43
N GLY A 374 -2.28 -10.80 -26.93
CA GLY A 374 -1.79 -10.31 -28.22
C GLY A 374 -0.27 -10.13 -28.23
N ILE A 375 0.30 -9.59 -27.16
CA ILE A 375 1.75 -9.49 -26.97
C ILE A 375 2.39 -10.90 -26.87
N SER A 376 1.78 -11.84 -26.13
CA SER A 376 2.28 -13.21 -26.07
C SER A 376 2.29 -13.89 -27.44
N VAL A 377 1.23 -13.71 -28.23
CA VAL A 377 1.18 -14.24 -29.62
C VAL A 377 2.25 -13.58 -30.49
N LEU A 378 2.47 -12.26 -30.32
CA LEU A 378 3.52 -11.54 -31.06
C LEU A 378 4.92 -12.04 -30.68
N ILE A 379 5.19 -12.28 -29.40
CA ILE A 379 6.45 -12.85 -28.92
C ILE A 379 6.65 -14.24 -29.52
N VAL A 380 5.63 -15.10 -29.49
CA VAL A 380 5.71 -16.45 -30.08
C VAL A 380 5.93 -16.38 -31.58
N TYR A 381 5.24 -15.50 -32.31
CA TYR A 381 5.40 -15.36 -33.76
C TYR A 381 6.81 -14.88 -34.14
N VAL A 382 7.31 -13.82 -33.49
CA VAL A 382 8.66 -13.30 -33.78
C VAL A 382 9.74 -14.25 -33.25
N GLY A 383 9.54 -14.78 -32.02
CA GLY A 383 10.48 -15.71 -31.41
C GLY A 383 10.62 -17.02 -32.20
N ALA A 384 9.53 -17.54 -32.80
CA ALA A 384 9.60 -18.71 -33.65
C ALA A 384 10.50 -18.50 -34.91
N HIS A 385 10.49 -17.29 -35.48
CA HIS A 385 11.40 -16.96 -36.58
C HIS A 385 12.85 -16.88 -36.09
N HIS A 386 13.12 -16.26 -34.95
CA HIS A 386 14.46 -16.22 -34.37
C HIS A 386 14.95 -17.63 -33.93
N ILE A 387 14.04 -18.52 -33.52
CA ILE A 387 14.39 -19.93 -33.23
C ILE A 387 14.72 -20.67 -34.51
N ASP A 388 13.98 -20.46 -35.60
CA ASP A 388 14.23 -21.07 -36.89
C ASP A 388 15.58 -20.59 -37.51
N GLU A 389 15.94 -19.32 -37.25
CA GLU A 389 17.23 -18.72 -37.59
C GLU A 389 18.36 -19.14 -36.62
N GLY A 390 18.04 -19.84 -35.52
CA GLY A 390 18.97 -20.26 -34.48
C GLY A 390 19.45 -19.15 -33.55
N ALA A 391 18.87 -17.95 -33.63
CA ALA A 391 19.25 -16.81 -32.83
C ALA A 391 18.64 -16.83 -31.40
N LEU A 392 17.73 -17.75 -31.10
CA LEU A 392 17.01 -17.83 -29.83
C LEU A 392 16.67 -19.29 -29.47
N GLN A 393 16.70 -19.63 -28.18
CA GLN A 393 16.21 -20.93 -27.70
C GLN A 393 14.73 -20.86 -27.29
N VAL A 394 14.04 -22.00 -27.24
CA VAL A 394 12.61 -22.06 -26.86
C VAL A 394 12.38 -21.62 -25.42
N GLY A 395 13.27 -22.00 -24.50
CA GLY A 395 13.18 -21.63 -23.11
C GLY A 395 13.38 -20.12 -22.90
N ASP A 396 14.30 -19.49 -23.64
CA ASP A 396 14.51 -18.04 -23.61
C ASP A 396 13.26 -17.28 -24.08
N MET A 397 12.59 -17.76 -25.12
CA MET A 397 11.30 -17.21 -25.55
C MET A 397 10.25 -17.34 -24.43
N MET A 398 10.22 -18.47 -23.73
CA MET A 398 9.29 -18.67 -22.60
C MET A 398 9.62 -17.74 -21.42
N ALA A 399 10.91 -17.56 -21.09
CA ALA A 399 11.36 -16.62 -20.08
C ALA A 399 11.00 -15.18 -20.48
N PHE A 400 11.20 -14.80 -21.73
CA PHE A 400 10.85 -13.48 -22.26
C PHE A 400 9.35 -13.18 -22.11
N ILE A 401 8.47 -14.16 -22.39
CA ILE A 401 7.02 -14.03 -22.14
C ILE A 401 6.76 -13.77 -20.65
N GLN A 402 7.38 -14.53 -19.76
CA GLN A 402 7.17 -14.39 -18.32
C GLN A 402 7.67 -13.02 -17.80
N TYR A 403 8.86 -12.57 -18.21
CA TYR A 403 9.38 -11.22 -17.86
C TYR A 403 8.44 -10.13 -18.38
N THR A 404 8.00 -10.22 -19.63
CA THR A 404 7.05 -9.26 -20.21
C THR A 404 5.77 -9.21 -19.38
N MET A 405 5.22 -10.36 -18.97
CA MET A 405 4.03 -10.40 -18.11
C MET A 405 4.26 -9.80 -16.73
N GLN A 406 5.42 -10.05 -16.11
CA GLN A 406 5.78 -9.43 -14.82
C GLN A 406 5.89 -7.90 -14.93
N ILE A 407 6.51 -7.39 -16.00
CA ILE A 407 6.62 -5.94 -16.26
C ILE A 407 5.22 -5.33 -16.45
N ILE A 408 4.36 -5.96 -17.27
CA ILE A 408 2.98 -5.52 -17.47
C ILE A 408 2.23 -5.45 -16.13
N MET A 409 2.34 -6.49 -15.30
CA MET A 409 1.71 -6.53 -13.99
C MET A 409 2.25 -5.45 -13.04
N ALA A 410 3.55 -5.15 -13.07
CA ALA A 410 4.14 -4.05 -12.31
C ALA A 410 3.54 -2.69 -12.69
N PHE A 411 3.37 -2.42 -13.99
CA PHE A 411 2.69 -1.21 -14.48
C PHE A 411 1.24 -1.11 -14.01
N LEU A 412 0.52 -2.22 -14.02
CA LEU A 412 -0.86 -2.29 -13.52
C LEU A 412 -0.97 -2.00 -12.03
N MET A 413 -0.07 -2.56 -11.24
CA MET A 413 -0.01 -2.31 -9.79
C MET A 413 0.21 -0.82 -9.50
N ILE A 414 1.10 -0.15 -10.22
CA ILE A 414 1.33 1.30 -10.09
C ILE A 414 0.08 2.09 -10.52
N SER A 415 -0.57 1.69 -11.60
CA SER A 415 -1.78 2.36 -12.10
C SER A 415 -2.94 2.31 -11.11
N MET A 416 -3.12 1.19 -10.39
CA MET A 416 -4.15 1.03 -9.37
C MET A 416 -4.00 2.04 -8.21
N LEU A 417 -2.77 2.40 -7.90
CA LEU A 417 -2.47 3.40 -6.87
C LEU A 417 -2.99 4.79 -7.23
N SER A 418 -3.00 5.16 -8.52
CA SER A 418 -3.43 6.48 -8.99
C SER A 418 -4.87 6.81 -8.60
N VAL A 419 -5.71 5.80 -8.37
CA VAL A 419 -7.11 5.97 -7.92
C VAL A 419 -7.20 6.13 -6.40
N MET A 420 -6.36 5.44 -5.64
CA MET A 420 -6.43 5.42 -4.16
C MET A 420 -5.67 6.57 -3.50
N LEU A 421 -4.56 7.00 -4.11
CA LEU A 421 -3.70 8.06 -3.57
C LEU A 421 -4.44 9.40 -3.34
N PRO A 422 -5.28 9.91 -4.26
CA PRO A 422 -6.03 11.14 -4.03
C PRO A 422 -6.98 11.05 -2.83
N ARG A 423 -7.71 9.94 -2.68
CA ARG A 423 -8.67 9.74 -1.57
C ARG A 423 -7.95 9.77 -0.22
N ALA A 424 -6.90 8.97 -0.07
CA ALA A 424 -6.14 8.93 1.16
C ALA A 424 -5.38 10.25 1.43
N SER A 425 -5.01 11.00 0.39
CA SER A 425 -4.42 12.33 0.54
C SER A 425 -5.40 13.33 1.13
N VAL A 426 -6.68 13.30 0.72
CA VAL A 426 -7.75 14.12 1.31
C VAL A 426 -7.94 13.74 2.78
N SER A 427 -8.06 12.46 3.10
CA SER A 427 -8.19 11.97 4.48
C SER A 427 -6.98 12.37 5.35
N ALA A 428 -5.77 12.24 4.82
CA ALA A 428 -4.54 12.69 5.51
C ALA A 428 -4.53 14.20 5.80
N ASN A 429 -5.00 15.02 4.86
CA ASN A 429 -5.10 16.46 5.05
C ASN A 429 -6.14 16.83 6.13
N ARG A 430 -7.29 16.14 6.16
CA ARG A 430 -8.32 16.33 7.19
C ARG A 430 -7.83 15.95 8.59
N ILE A 431 -7.03 14.89 8.70
CA ILE A 431 -6.39 14.50 9.96
C ILE A 431 -5.36 15.56 10.36
N ALA A 432 -4.53 16.02 9.41
CA ALA A 432 -3.52 17.04 9.67
C ALA A 432 -4.16 18.35 10.12
N GLU A 433 -5.31 18.74 9.56
CA GLU A 433 -6.06 19.93 9.98
C GLU A 433 -6.41 19.88 11.48
N ILE A 434 -6.88 18.74 12.01
CA ILE A 434 -7.12 18.58 13.44
C ILE A 434 -5.83 18.71 14.24
N LEU A 435 -4.76 18.01 13.82
CA LEU A 435 -3.51 17.97 14.56
C LEU A 435 -2.76 19.31 14.55
N ASP A 436 -2.86 20.05 13.44
CA ASP A 436 -2.21 21.35 13.24
C ASP A 436 -3.04 22.51 13.82
N THR A 437 -4.33 22.30 14.19
CA THR A 437 -5.18 23.35 14.78
C THR A 437 -4.59 23.81 16.11
N GLU A 438 -4.36 25.10 16.27
CA GLU A 438 -3.95 25.68 17.54
C GLU A 438 -5.13 25.76 18.50
N VAL A 439 -4.90 25.40 19.74
CA VAL A 439 -5.92 25.52 20.80
C VAL A 439 -5.91 26.96 21.30
N SER A 440 -7.07 27.61 21.27
CA SER A 440 -7.20 29.03 21.67
C SER A 440 -6.99 29.24 23.16
N ILE A 441 -7.44 28.29 23.99
CA ILE A 441 -7.30 28.35 25.43
C ILE A 441 -6.09 27.54 25.87
N ARG A 442 -5.07 28.23 26.39
CA ARG A 442 -3.84 27.61 26.89
C ARG A 442 -3.75 27.77 28.41
N GLU A 443 -3.20 26.78 29.07
CA GLU A 443 -2.86 26.89 30.49
C GLU A 443 -1.68 27.85 30.66
N PRO A 444 -1.70 28.68 31.71
CA PRO A 444 -0.58 29.57 31.99
C PRO A 444 0.64 28.76 32.47
N GLU A 445 1.85 29.18 32.08
CA GLU A 445 3.10 28.51 32.50
C GLU A 445 3.30 28.56 34.03
N GLN A 446 2.79 29.60 34.69
CA GLN A 446 2.86 29.81 36.13
C GLN A 446 1.48 30.14 36.67
N PRO A 447 0.65 29.14 37.01
CA PRO A 447 -0.70 29.37 37.53
C PRO A 447 -0.69 30.12 38.86
N LYS A 448 -1.53 31.16 38.96
CA LYS A 448 -1.76 31.88 40.20
C LYS A 448 -2.78 31.15 41.07
N LYS A 449 -2.55 31.13 42.39
CA LYS A 449 -3.51 30.56 43.34
C LYS A 449 -4.48 31.64 43.82
N PRO A 450 -5.79 31.31 43.88
CA PRO A 450 -6.81 32.24 44.40
C PRO A 450 -6.61 32.60 45.87
N SER A 451 -7.10 33.77 46.24
CA SER A 451 -7.06 34.25 47.62
C SER A 451 -8.15 33.58 48.46
N GLU A 452 -7.79 33.07 49.64
CA GLU A 452 -8.75 32.50 50.59
C GLU A 452 -9.71 33.57 51.18
N ASP A 453 -9.29 34.83 51.25
CA ASP A 453 -10.10 35.93 51.79
C ASP A 453 -11.28 36.31 50.89
N ARG A 454 -11.21 35.96 49.59
CA ARG A 454 -12.25 36.25 48.58
C ARG A 454 -13.01 35.02 48.12
N LYS A 455 -12.95 33.95 48.85
CA LYS A 455 -13.53 32.66 48.44
C LYS A 455 -15.02 32.77 48.12
N GLY A 456 -15.38 32.39 46.90
CA GLY A 456 -16.75 32.43 46.37
C GLY A 456 -17.13 33.76 45.73
N GLU A 457 -16.16 34.61 45.37
CA GLU A 457 -16.38 35.87 44.65
C GLU A 457 -16.17 35.68 43.14
N VAL A 458 -17.11 36.17 42.34
CA VAL A 458 -16.99 36.25 40.86
C VAL A 458 -17.13 37.70 40.46
N ALA A 459 -16.10 38.25 39.81
CA ALA A 459 -16.08 39.64 39.36
C ALA A 459 -15.85 39.75 37.85
N PHE A 460 -16.70 40.48 37.17
CA PHE A 460 -16.54 40.91 35.77
C PHE A 460 -16.08 42.37 35.78
N SER A 461 -15.02 42.64 35.03
CA SER A 461 -14.46 44.01 34.91
C SER A 461 -14.33 44.38 33.44
N HIS A 462 -15.22 45.27 32.96
CA HIS A 462 -15.23 45.78 31.58
C HIS A 462 -15.19 44.66 30.52
N VAL A 463 -15.98 43.61 30.71
CA VAL A 463 -15.96 42.41 29.85
C VAL A 463 -16.74 42.66 28.59
N SER A 464 -16.04 42.59 27.45
CA SER A 464 -16.64 42.47 26.12
C SER A 464 -16.30 41.11 25.52
N PHE A 465 -17.23 40.54 24.75
CA PHE A 465 -17.03 39.26 24.14
C PHE A 465 -17.67 39.16 22.74
N ARG A 466 -16.90 38.62 21.81
CA ARG A 466 -17.29 38.27 20.45
C ARG A 466 -16.90 36.83 20.15
N TYR A 467 -17.82 36.07 19.56
CA TYR A 467 -17.51 34.71 19.12
C TYR A 467 -16.46 34.72 18.00
N PRO A 468 -15.57 33.72 17.92
CA PRO A 468 -14.62 33.60 16.82
C PRO A 468 -15.32 33.59 15.47
N GLY A 469 -14.92 34.48 14.56
CA GLY A 469 -15.51 34.63 13.22
C GLY A 469 -16.80 35.45 13.15
N ALA A 470 -17.35 35.93 14.26
CA ALA A 470 -18.47 36.89 14.28
C ALA A 470 -17.97 38.33 14.03
N GLU A 471 -18.80 39.13 13.36
CA GLU A 471 -18.49 40.54 13.11
C GLU A 471 -18.85 41.42 14.33
N GLU A 472 -19.93 41.06 15.03
CA GLU A 472 -20.46 41.84 16.15
C GLU A 472 -20.16 41.20 17.52
N GLU A 473 -20.01 42.03 18.53
CA GLU A 473 -19.88 41.60 19.92
C GLU A 473 -21.26 41.18 20.47
N VAL A 474 -21.26 40.16 21.31
CA VAL A 474 -22.45 39.66 22.00
C VAL A 474 -22.59 40.25 23.40
N LEU A 475 -21.46 40.59 24.04
CA LEU A 475 -21.40 41.26 25.33
C LEU A 475 -20.54 42.51 25.19
N HIS A 476 -21.03 43.62 25.75
CA HIS A 476 -20.37 44.93 25.70
C HIS A 476 -20.21 45.49 27.10
N ASP A 477 -18.98 45.73 27.51
CA ASP A 477 -18.58 46.45 28.75
C ASP A 477 -19.34 45.99 30.01
N ILE A 478 -19.43 44.70 30.25
CA ILE A 478 -20.13 44.11 31.40
C ILE A 478 -19.26 44.23 32.65
N THR A 479 -19.79 44.89 33.67
CA THR A 479 -19.12 45.07 34.97
C THR A 479 -20.08 44.75 36.11
N PHE A 480 -19.76 43.76 36.93
CA PHE A 480 -20.49 43.43 38.17
C PHE A 480 -19.61 42.54 39.06
N THR A 481 -20.01 42.42 40.32
CA THR A 481 -19.39 41.50 41.28
C THR A 481 -20.47 40.75 42.02
N ALA A 482 -20.35 39.41 42.04
CA ALA A 482 -21.16 38.54 42.87
C ALA A 482 -20.32 38.01 44.03
N LYS A 483 -20.75 38.27 45.26
CA LYS A 483 -20.05 37.83 46.48
C LYS A 483 -20.57 36.48 46.96
N LYS A 484 -19.81 35.83 47.83
CA LYS A 484 -20.20 34.59 48.48
C LYS A 484 -21.59 34.68 49.11
N GLY A 485 -22.47 33.74 48.74
CA GLY A 485 -23.85 33.64 49.24
C GLY A 485 -24.85 34.54 48.53
N GLU A 486 -24.42 35.38 47.58
CA GLU A 486 -25.33 36.17 46.77
C GLU A 486 -25.88 35.35 45.58
N THR A 487 -27.14 35.64 45.23
CA THR A 487 -27.76 35.15 44.00
C THR A 487 -27.88 36.31 43.01
N VAL A 488 -27.21 36.20 41.87
CA VAL A 488 -27.28 37.17 40.76
C VAL A 488 -28.07 36.58 39.62
N ALA A 489 -29.12 37.26 39.17
CA ALA A 489 -29.95 36.81 38.05
C ALA A 489 -29.77 37.71 36.82
N PHE A 490 -29.54 37.10 35.66
CA PHE A 490 -29.48 37.78 34.37
C PHE A 490 -30.79 37.59 33.60
N ILE A 491 -31.50 38.69 33.37
CA ILE A 491 -32.80 38.71 32.71
C ILE A 491 -32.69 39.42 31.35
N GLY A 492 -33.34 38.92 30.34
CA GLY A 492 -33.35 39.55 29.00
C GLY A 492 -34.03 38.64 27.93
N SER A 493 -34.21 39.18 26.76
CA SER A 493 -34.80 38.47 25.60
C SER A 493 -33.92 37.31 25.12
N THR A 494 -34.46 36.45 24.29
CA THR A 494 -33.68 35.42 23.60
C THR A 494 -32.64 36.10 22.71
N GLY A 495 -31.38 35.62 22.76
CA GLY A 495 -30.26 36.22 22.02
C GLY A 495 -29.50 37.33 22.77
N SER A 496 -29.92 37.77 23.97
CA SER A 496 -29.26 38.86 24.74
C SER A 496 -27.93 38.47 25.40
N GLY A 497 -27.33 37.32 25.07
CA GLY A 497 -26.01 36.94 25.59
C GLY A 497 -25.98 36.27 26.97
N LYS A 498 -27.13 35.96 27.62
CA LYS A 498 -27.19 35.36 28.97
C LYS A 498 -26.36 34.07 29.11
N SER A 499 -26.59 33.09 28.18
CA SER A 499 -25.85 31.84 28.18
C SER A 499 -24.37 32.06 27.86
N THR A 500 -24.05 33.03 27.00
CA THR A 500 -22.67 33.42 26.68
C THR A 500 -21.94 33.89 27.92
N LEU A 501 -22.55 34.79 28.70
CA LEU A 501 -21.99 35.31 29.92
C LEU A 501 -21.66 34.21 30.94
N VAL A 502 -22.61 33.27 31.16
CA VAL A 502 -22.41 32.13 32.07
C VAL A 502 -21.31 31.19 31.56
N ASN A 503 -21.21 30.98 30.23
CA ASN A 503 -20.20 30.12 29.64
C ASN A 503 -18.76 30.68 29.69
N LEU A 504 -18.59 31.99 29.91
CA LEU A 504 -17.28 32.61 30.10
C LEU A 504 -16.69 32.28 31.47
N ILE A 505 -17.50 32.04 32.51
CA ILE A 505 -17.03 31.80 33.89
C ILE A 505 -16.17 30.51 33.96
N PRO A 506 -16.60 29.32 33.41
CA PRO A 506 -15.76 28.12 33.37
C PRO A 506 -14.67 28.18 32.29
N ARG A 507 -14.43 29.33 31.68
CA ARG A 507 -13.45 29.56 30.64
C ARG A 507 -13.62 28.60 29.46
N PHE A 508 -14.87 28.55 28.92
CA PHE A 508 -15.11 27.84 27.64
C PHE A 508 -14.69 28.69 26.45
N PHE A 509 -14.57 29.99 26.64
CA PHE A 509 -13.99 31.00 25.77
C PHE A 509 -13.22 32.01 26.61
N ASP A 510 -12.19 32.61 26.05
CA ASP A 510 -11.55 33.78 26.64
C ASP A 510 -12.28 35.05 26.21
N VAL A 511 -12.34 36.04 27.07
CA VAL A 511 -12.97 37.36 26.80
C VAL A 511 -12.17 38.12 25.74
N THR A 512 -12.87 38.94 24.95
CA THR A 512 -12.24 39.79 23.93
C THR A 512 -11.56 40.99 24.59
N GLU A 513 -12.25 41.61 25.55
CA GLU A 513 -11.74 42.72 26.34
C GLU A 513 -12.14 42.54 27.81
N GLY A 514 -11.41 43.21 28.72
CA GLY A 514 -11.65 43.13 30.14
C GLY A 514 -11.11 41.86 30.80
N ALA A 515 -11.62 41.55 31.99
CA ALA A 515 -11.20 40.41 32.80
C ALA A 515 -12.35 39.84 33.62
N ILE A 516 -12.33 38.51 33.79
CA ILE A 516 -13.18 37.78 34.73
C ILE A 516 -12.28 37.22 35.82
N CYS A 517 -12.59 37.56 37.05
CA CYS A 517 -11.84 37.11 38.22
C CYS A 517 -12.69 36.17 39.07
N ILE A 518 -12.09 35.09 39.55
CA ILE A 518 -12.64 34.22 40.58
C ILE A 518 -11.71 34.26 41.80
N ASP A 519 -12.29 34.51 42.95
CA ASP A 519 -11.55 34.63 44.22
C ASP A 519 -10.37 35.63 44.11
N GLY A 520 -10.55 36.69 43.29
CA GLY A 520 -9.59 37.77 43.09
C GLY A 520 -8.49 37.50 42.06
N VAL A 521 -8.52 36.38 41.36
CA VAL A 521 -7.54 36.02 40.30
C VAL A 521 -8.24 35.93 38.94
N ASP A 522 -7.62 36.50 37.92
CA ASP A 522 -8.09 36.37 36.54
C ASP A 522 -8.10 34.89 36.13
N ILE A 523 -9.22 34.44 35.58
CA ILE A 523 -9.39 33.05 35.15
C ILE A 523 -8.36 32.61 34.09
N ARG A 524 -7.75 33.54 33.36
CA ARG A 524 -6.69 33.28 32.37
C ARG A 524 -5.36 32.93 33.04
N ASP A 525 -5.14 33.40 34.28
CA ASP A 525 -3.95 33.11 35.06
C ASP A 525 -4.10 31.90 36.00
N MET A 526 -5.29 31.26 36.03
CA MET A 526 -5.54 30.07 36.83
C MET A 526 -5.29 28.78 36.06
N ASP A 527 -4.90 27.73 36.77
CA ASP A 527 -4.99 26.37 36.25
C ASP A 527 -6.45 26.03 35.94
N ILE A 528 -6.72 25.50 34.74
CA ILE A 528 -8.11 25.23 34.28
C ILE A 528 -8.81 24.17 35.16
N LYS A 529 -8.07 23.21 35.68
CA LYS A 529 -8.60 22.16 36.55
C LYS A 529 -8.95 22.74 37.93
N ASP A 530 -8.09 23.61 38.47
CA ASP A 530 -8.36 24.33 39.74
C ASP A 530 -9.56 25.27 39.58
N LEU A 531 -9.62 26.05 38.49
CA LEU A 531 -10.76 26.90 38.15
C LEU A 531 -12.08 26.10 38.17
N ARG A 532 -12.14 25.04 37.40
CA ARG A 532 -13.37 24.25 37.22
C ARG A 532 -13.75 23.43 38.47
N SER A 533 -12.78 23.05 39.29
CA SER A 533 -13.05 22.38 40.57
C SER A 533 -13.81 23.25 41.59
N ARG A 534 -13.77 24.57 41.40
CA ARG A 534 -14.46 25.57 42.27
C ARG A 534 -15.87 25.89 41.79
N LEU A 535 -16.27 25.39 40.61
CA LEU A 535 -17.53 25.73 39.96
C LEU A 535 -18.45 24.51 39.86
N GLY A 536 -19.72 24.72 40.21
CA GLY A 536 -20.80 23.82 39.80
C GLY A 536 -21.49 24.42 38.58
N TYR A 537 -21.46 23.74 37.44
CA TYR A 537 -22.04 24.24 36.19
C TYR A 537 -23.21 23.35 35.74
N VAL A 538 -24.38 23.99 35.61
CA VAL A 538 -25.59 23.32 35.07
C VAL A 538 -25.90 23.91 33.69
N PRO A 539 -25.66 23.16 32.57
CA PRO A 539 -25.93 23.68 31.23
C PRO A 539 -27.43 23.77 30.95
N GLN A 540 -27.82 24.66 30.05
CA GLN A 540 -29.22 24.80 29.60
C GLN A 540 -29.70 23.49 28.90
N LYS A 541 -28.83 22.82 28.16
CA LYS A 541 -29.09 21.52 27.54
C LYS A 541 -28.21 20.47 28.20
N GLY A 542 -28.80 19.63 29.03
CA GLY A 542 -28.12 18.49 29.63
C GLY A 542 -27.74 17.44 28.60
N VAL A 543 -26.62 16.77 28.83
CA VAL A 543 -26.18 15.62 28.02
C VAL A 543 -25.97 14.45 28.98
N LEU A 544 -26.65 13.34 28.71
CA LEU A 544 -26.46 12.09 29.44
C LEU A 544 -25.62 11.12 28.61
N PHE A 545 -24.69 10.44 29.27
CA PHE A 545 -23.87 9.39 28.69
C PHE A 545 -24.55 8.04 28.80
N SER A 546 -24.29 7.16 27.83
CA SER A 546 -24.74 5.78 27.92
C SER A 546 -24.14 5.09 29.14
N GLY A 547 -24.98 4.38 29.88
CA GLY A 547 -24.60 3.74 31.14
C GLY A 547 -25.81 3.59 32.07
N THR A 548 -25.63 3.87 33.36
CA THR A 548 -26.72 3.87 34.35
C THR A 548 -26.96 5.29 34.89
N ILE A 549 -28.05 5.50 35.59
CA ILE A 549 -28.30 6.76 36.32
C ILE A 549 -27.14 7.00 37.28
N GLU A 550 -26.73 6.00 38.06
CA GLU A 550 -25.59 6.09 38.98
C GLU A 550 -24.32 6.52 38.27
N SER A 551 -23.96 5.91 37.13
CA SER A 551 -22.76 6.24 36.39
C SER A 551 -22.75 7.71 35.88
N ASN A 552 -23.92 8.23 35.52
CA ASN A 552 -24.08 9.63 35.12
C ASN A 552 -23.96 10.59 36.31
N LEU A 553 -24.53 10.26 37.47
CA LEU A 553 -24.39 11.07 38.68
C LEU A 553 -22.94 11.08 39.20
N ARG A 554 -22.23 9.93 39.10
CA ARG A 554 -20.79 9.83 39.44
C ARG A 554 -19.85 10.52 38.47
N PHE A 555 -20.35 11.04 37.34
CA PHE A 555 -19.49 11.59 36.29
C PHE A 555 -18.56 12.72 36.81
N GLY A 556 -19.06 13.58 37.69
CA GLY A 556 -18.30 14.67 38.32
C GLY A 556 -17.53 14.27 39.58
N ALA A 557 -17.90 13.15 40.23
CA ALA A 557 -17.33 12.71 41.51
C ALA A 557 -17.36 11.16 41.56
N GLN A 558 -16.35 10.52 40.98
CA GLN A 558 -16.29 9.05 40.84
C GLN A 558 -16.33 8.29 42.16
N GLU A 559 -15.75 8.88 43.22
CA GLU A 559 -15.68 8.30 44.58
C GLU A 559 -16.87 8.67 45.48
N ALA A 560 -17.89 9.36 44.94
CA ALA A 560 -19.05 9.78 45.73
C ALA A 560 -19.78 8.55 46.34
N SER A 561 -20.17 8.66 47.60
CA SER A 561 -20.95 7.64 48.30
C SER A 561 -22.40 7.60 47.77
N MET A 562 -23.10 6.48 48.00
CA MET A 562 -24.52 6.36 47.64
C MET A 562 -25.38 7.39 48.38
N GLU A 563 -25.01 7.77 49.62
CA GLU A 563 -25.70 8.81 50.38
C GLU A 563 -25.58 10.18 49.69
N GLU A 564 -24.39 10.53 49.18
CA GLU A 564 -24.16 11.75 48.43
C GLU A 564 -24.92 11.77 47.11
N LEU A 565 -24.97 10.62 46.38
CA LEU A 565 -25.75 10.49 45.16
C LEU A 565 -27.25 10.66 45.42
N ASN A 566 -27.78 10.04 46.45
CA ASN A 566 -29.19 10.18 46.83
C ASN A 566 -29.51 11.62 47.22
N LYS A 567 -28.64 12.28 47.99
CA LYS A 567 -28.78 13.68 48.32
C LYS A 567 -28.76 14.59 47.07
N ALA A 568 -27.87 14.32 46.11
CA ALA A 568 -27.85 15.04 44.85
C ALA A 568 -29.13 14.86 44.03
N ALA A 569 -29.66 13.61 44.00
CA ALA A 569 -30.91 13.30 43.35
C ALA A 569 -32.12 13.99 44.03
N ASP A 570 -32.13 14.09 45.37
CA ASP A 570 -33.15 14.80 46.12
C ASP A 570 -33.12 16.30 45.83
N ILE A 571 -31.92 16.93 45.82
CA ILE A 571 -31.75 18.35 45.46
C ILE A 571 -32.27 18.62 44.05
N ALA A 572 -31.99 17.72 43.11
CA ALA A 572 -32.44 17.81 41.71
C ALA A 572 -33.91 17.45 41.52
N GLN A 573 -34.65 17.03 42.56
CA GLN A 573 -36.01 16.50 42.52
C GLN A 573 -36.16 15.29 41.59
N ALA A 574 -35.09 14.46 41.49
CA ALA A 574 -35.02 13.29 40.64
C ALA A 574 -35.36 11.98 41.37
N SER A 575 -35.40 11.99 42.72
CA SER A 575 -35.56 10.78 43.57
C SER A 575 -36.85 10.03 43.26
N GLU A 576 -37.97 10.73 43.05
CA GLU A 576 -39.26 10.11 42.76
C GLU A 576 -39.23 9.35 41.43
N PHE A 577 -38.69 9.96 40.39
CA PHE A 577 -38.60 9.31 39.08
C PHE A 577 -37.58 8.15 39.08
N ILE A 578 -36.47 8.25 39.82
CA ILE A 578 -35.49 7.18 39.98
C ILE A 578 -36.12 5.98 40.72
N ALA A 579 -36.86 6.23 41.82
CA ALA A 579 -37.57 5.20 42.56
C ALA A 579 -38.67 4.52 41.75
N ALA A 580 -39.28 5.19 40.79
CA ALA A 580 -40.28 4.65 39.89
C ALA A 580 -39.70 3.72 38.78
N LYS A 581 -38.39 3.66 38.64
CA LYS A 581 -37.71 2.74 37.70
C LYS A 581 -37.49 1.37 38.36
N ASP A 582 -37.63 0.29 37.59
CA ASP A 582 -37.49 -1.08 38.09
C ASP A 582 -36.12 -1.33 38.74
N ASP A 583 -35.06 -0.82 38.17
CA ASP A 583 -33.67 -0.97 38.64
C ASP A 583 -33.15 0.25 39.44
N GLY A 584 -34.01 1.26 39.73
CA GLY A 584 -33.62 2.46 40.47
C GLY A 584 -32.41 3.15 39.89
N MET A 585 -31.36 3.37 40.69
CA MET A 585 -30.08 3.99 40.27
C MET A 585 -29.33 3.20 39.18
N GLN A 586 -29.56 1.90 39.06
CA GLN A 586 -28.94 1.04 38.04
C GLN A 586 -29.70 1.05 36.71
N SER A 587 -30.81 1.74 36.64
CA SER A 587 -31.60 1.84 35.41
C SER A 587 -30.77 2.36 34.25
N PRO A 588 -30.84 1.73 33.05
CA PRO A 588 -30.01 2.08 31.93
C PRO A 588 -30.41 3.42 31.31
N ILE A 589 -29.38 4.24 30.97
CA ILE A 589 -29.50 5.47 30.20
C ILE A 589 -28.94 5.20 28.79
N ALA A 590 -29.78 5.45 27.78
CA ALA A 590 -29.35 5.37 26.40
C ALA A 590 -28.47 6.60 26.04
N GLN A 591 -27.72 6.47 24.96
CA GLN A 591 -26.86 7.56 24.46
C GLN A 591 -27.67 8.85 24.22
N GLY A 592 -27.23 9.94 24.84
CA GLY A 592 -27.91 11.23 24.76
C GLY A 592 -29.23 11.32 25.53
N GLY A 593 -29.51 10.33 26.41
CA GLY A 593 -30.72 10.32 27.25
C GLY A 593 -32.03 10.13 26.48
N THR A 594 -31.99 9.45 25.31
CA THR A 594 -33.18 9.28 24.45
C THR A 594 -34.30 8.47 25.07
N ASN A 595 -34.04 7.74 26.15
CA ASN A 595 -34.99 6.92 26.91
C ASN A 595 -35.50 7.60 28.18
N VAL A 596 -35.19 8.86 28.38
CA VAL A 596 -35.73 9.70 29.47
C VAL A 596 -36.34 10.97 28.89
N SER A 597 -37.31 11.56 29.60
CA SER A 597 -37.92 12.81 29.13
C SER A 597 -37.03 14.01 29.41
N GLY A 598 -37.25 15.14 28.71
CA GLY A 598 -36.45 16.36 28.89
C GLY A 598 -36.50 16.95 30.31
N GLY A 599 -37.53 16.67 31.08
CA GLY A 599 -37.66 17.07 32.49
C GLY A 599 -36.99 16.10 33.46
N GLN A 600 -36.82 14.85 33.07
CA GLN A 600 -36.09 13.82 33.81
C GLN A 600 -34.58 13.93 33.63
#